data_81535fe93e576d4546e46aab081bce25
#
_entry.id   81535fe93e576d4546e46aab081bce25
#
_cell.length_a   1.000
_cell.length_b   1.000
_cell.length_c   1.000
_cell.angle_alpha   90.00
_cell.angle_beta   90.00
_cell.angle_gamma   90.00
#
_symmetry.space_group_name_H-M   'P 1'
#
loop_
_entity.id
_entity.type
_entity.pdbx_description
1 polymer ?
#
loop_
_entity_poly.entity_id
_entity_poly.type
_entity_poly.pdbx_seq_one_letter_code
_entity_poly.pdbx_strand_id
1 'polypeptide(L)'
;MDVKEATRTIQGKLDDSGFLDDVTHAELRDINGVFRELSSQDARQVYDGLKAHGKLDKWVEEMNSGGWFGTGGLSAGEKTDLFNMLAGKLTGAQLADFSGHLSSEDVIALGKAVASHADANTAVDYVKAMAPQTTGQSAPRNDSSAGHASLGMENPVARAVGEVLASMPPAAFGAAIDGLRSDQLAAVMKTAAGMTISSPAIDFNSRGAPSGVAIDYDPRLLTRILDNAAKSGDASAQAKTFQAASGQLKTMREDVSFPSTYVDQGNDLRAVADAMTGLLKKNPSGIMSELESKLDRNGNSLIPYTSEMVAQDRGLDLREIIEGLKTGPIAGTNSADYIAEPVADSRKALYYPHAQTLGYFVGAVEVGMSKEASNAKAEGDLLKNVFATTAGALGAVNPAAGAFGAAANGVYVVADDALAADIASGRKDARDELRDRAYPREKNNAPYEGAAEKEYDTAASRVVNAHRD
;
A
#
# COMPACT_ATOMS: atom_id res chain seq x y z
N MET A 1 11.86 -9.62 41.61
CA MET A 1 13.26 -10.00 41.22
C MET A 1 13.95 -8.75 40.73
N ASP A 2 15.16 -8.46 41.18
CA ASP A 2 15.92 -7.31 40.61
C ASP A 2 16.58 -7.69 39.27
N VAL A 3 17.00 -6.68 38.51
CA VAL A 3 17.59 -6.86 37.16
C VAL A 3 18.84 -7.73 37.15
N LYS A 4 19.72 -7.59 38.19
CA LYS A 4 20.97 -8.36 38.26
C LYS A 4 20.68 -9.83 38.58
N GLU A 5 19.73 -10.09 39.44
CA GLU A 5 19.27 -11.43 39.78
C GLU A 5 18.60 -12.09 38.58
N ALA A 6 17.70 -11.38 37.89
CA ALA A 6 17.04 -11.87 36.70
C ALA A 6 18.05 -12.23 35.58
N THR A 7 19.00 -11.31 35.29
CA THR A 7 20.04 -11.55 34.30
C THR A 7 20.88 -12.78 34.66
N ARG A 8 21.33 -12.88 35.91
CA ARG A 8 22.12 -14.03 36.38
C ARG A 8 21.35 -15.35 36.30
N THR A 9 20.07 -15.32 36.68
CA THR A 9 19.20 -16.52 36.62
C THR A 9 19.07 -17.01 35.19
N ILE A 10 18.82 -16.12 34.23
CA ILE A 10 18.70 -16.49 32.80
C ILE A 10 20.05 -16.98 32.26
N GLN A 11 21.15 -16.27 32.55
CA GLN A 11 22.49 -16.69 32.14
C GLN A 11 22.85 -18.09 32.73
N GLY A 12 22.57 -18.35 34.02
CA GLY A 12 22.80 -19.64 34.61
C GLY A 12 22.07 -20.76 33.88
N LYS A 13 20.78 -20.57 33.55
CA LYS A 13 20.01 -21.57 32.81
C LYS A 13 20.53 -21.77 31.37
N LEU A 14 21.04 -20.71 30.71
CA LEU A 14 21.67 -20.81 29.40
C LEU A 14 23.09 -21.39 29.46
N ASP A 15 23.80 -21.32 30.60
CA ASP A 15 25.18 -21.76 30.76
C ASP A 15 25.33 -23.17 31.34
N ASP A 16 24.29 -23.67 32.04
CA ASP A 16 24.30 -24.99 32.69
C ASP A 16 24.32 -26.18 31.69
N SER A 17 24.35 -25.91 30.40
CA SER A 17 24.51 -26.93 29.35
C SER A 17 25.91 -27.57 29.42
N GLY A 18 26.03 -28.64 30.16
CA GLY A 18 27.18 -29.58 30.08
C GLY A 18 27.19 -30.27 28.70
N PHE A 19 28.25 -31.04 28.41
CA PHE A 19 28.43 -31.72 27.10
C PHE A 19 27.27 -32.66 26.68
N LEU A 20 26.28 -32.86 27.53
CA LEU A 20 25.08 -33.69 27.30
C LEU A 20 23.77 -32.99 27.75
N ASP A 21 23.82 -31.73 28.18
CA ASP A 21 22.67 -30.99 28.72
C ASP A 21 22.33 -29.83 27.79
N ASP A 22 21.44 -30.10 26.83
CA ASP A 22 20.71 -29.04 26.11
C ASP A 22 19.80 -28.33 27.13
N VAL A 23 19.58 -27.01 26.96
CA VAL A 23 18.61 -26.25 27.76
C VAL A 23 17.25 -26.93 27.64
N THR A 24 16.71 -27.34 28.73
CA THR A 24 15.44 -28.09 28.76
C THR A 24 14.26 -27.17 28.44
N HIS A 25 13.20 -27.74 27.90
CA HIS A 25 11.93 -27.03 27.69
C HIS A 25 11.42 -26.34 28.98
N ALA A 26 11.60 -26.94 30.15
CA ALA A 26 11.23 -26.34 31.44
C ALA A 26 12.05 -25.09 31.76
N GLU A 27 13.36 -25.10 31.48
CA GLU A 27 14.24 -23.95 31.70
C GLU A 27 13.91 -22.80 30.76
N LEU A 28 13.56 -23.07 29.48
CA LEU A 28 13.09 -22.06 28.56
C LEU A 28 11.77 -21.41 29.01
N ARG A 29 10.84 -22.19 29.55
CA ARG A 29 9.61 -21.66 30.15
C ARG A 29 9.90 -20.82 31.40
N ASP A 30 10.87 -21.20 32.22
CA ASP A 30 11.29 -20.41 33.38
C ASP A 30 11.91 -19.07 32.93
N ILE A 31 12.75 -19.05 31.85
CA ILE A 31 13.28 -17.81 31.28
C ILE A 31 12.13 -16.90 30.83
N ASN A 32 11.13 -17.43 30.13
CA ASN A 32 9.93 -16.70 29.76
C ASN A 32 9.14 -16.21 30.99
N GLY A 33 9.10 -17.01 32.05
CA GLY A 33 8.50 -16.64 33.33
C GLY A 33 9.19 -15.43 33.96
N VAL A 34 10.51 -15.40 33.98
CA VAL A 34 11.29 -14.26 34.49
C VAL A 34 10.91 -12.98 33.71
N PHE A 35 10.94 -13.01 32.37
CA PHE A 35 10.54 -11.83 31.58
C PHE A 35 9.09 -11.41 31.86
N ARG A 36 8.18 -12.35 32.10
CA ARG A 36 6.77 -12.04 32.39
C ARG A 36 6.59 -11.24 33.67
N GLU A 37 7.38 -11.53 34.70
CA GLU A 37 7.32 -10.88 36.02
C GLU A 37 7.98 -9.49 36.04
N LEU A 38 8.91 -9.21 35.14
CA LEU A 38 9.62 -7.94 35.07
C LEU A 38 8.73 -6.78 34.60
N SER A 39 9.00 -5.58 35.12
CA SER A 39 8.49 -4.36 34.49
C SER A 39 9.10 -4.17 33.08
N SER A 40 8.48 -3.33 32.22
CA SER A 40 9.06 -3.06 30.90
C SER A 40 10.47 -2.45 31.00
N GLN A 41 10.72 -1.60 32.01
CA GLN A 41 12.04 -1.01 32.23
C GLN A 41 13.07 -2.07 32.60
N ASP A 42 12.73 -2.97 33.52
CA ASP A 42 13.63 -4.04 33.98
C ASP A 42 13.86 -5.06 32.87
N ALA A 43 12.82 -5.41 32.09
CA ALA A 43 12.93 -6.33 30.96
C ALA A 43 13.93 -5.80 29.90
N ARG A 44 13.89 -4.49 29.61
CA ARG A 44 14.85 -3.83 28.71
C ARG A 44 16.29 -3.95 29.22
N GLN A 45 16.50 -3.73 30.53
CA GLN A 45 17.84 -3.83 31.13
C GLN A 45 18.32 -5.29 31.13
N VAL A 46 17.45 -6.26 31.40
CA VAL A 46 17.80 -7.69 31.33
C VAL A 46 18.15 -8.07 29.90
N TYR A 47 17.37 -7.62 28.91
CA TYR A 47 17.69 -7.83 27.49
C TYR A 47 19.07 -7.30 27.12
N ASP A 48 19.37 -6.06 27.49
CA ASP A 48 20.68 -5.43 27.23
C ASP A 48 21.81 -6.17 27.95
N GLY A 49 21.56 -6.69 29.15
CA GLY A 49 22.48 -7.55 29.89
C GLY A 49 22.77 -8.86 29.17
N LEU A 50 21.75 -9.55 28.64
CA LEU A 50 21.92 -10.76 27.86
C LEU A 50 22.69 -10.51 26.57
N LYS A 51 22.38 -9.42 25.89
CA LYS A 51 23.08 -8.97 24.68
C LYS A 51 24.56 -8.72 24.96
N ALA A 52 24.88 -7.96 26.02
CA ALA A 52 26.25 -7.62 26.41
C ALA A 52 27.09 -8.87 26.71
N HIS A 53 26.47 -9.97 27.15
CA HIS A 53 27.14 -11.23 27.45
C HIS A 53 27.08 -12.23 26.28
N GLY A 54 26.57 -11.85 25.08
CA GLY A 54 26.48 -12.71 23.90
C GLY A 54 25.53 -13.89 24.08
N LYS A 55 24.47 -13.76 24.90
CA LYS A 55 23.54 -14.85 25.23
C LYS A 55 22.30 -14.90 24.35
N LEU A 56 22.07 -13.89 23.48
CA LEU A 56 20.88 -13.86 22.65
C LEU A 56 20.88 -14.98 21.61
N ASP A 57 22.00 -15.20 20.92
CA ASP A 57 22.11 -16.28 19.91
C ASP A 57 21.82 -17.63 20.55
N LYS A 58 22.40 -17.91 21.72
CA LYS A 58 22.18 -19.17 22.43
C LYS A 58 20.72 -19.32 22.85
N TRP A 59 20.10 -18.24 23.38
CA TRP A 59 18.69 -18.28 23.73
C TRP A 59 17.79 -18.63 22.55
N VAL A 60 18.05 -18.00 21.37
CA VAL A 60 17.28 -18.26 20.15
C VAL A 60 17.55 -19.67 19.62
N GLU A 61 18.81 -20.13 19.62
CA GLU A 61 19.16 -21.48 19.23
C GLU A 61 18.40 -22.52 20.06
N GLU A 62 18.39 -22.35 21.37
CA GLU A 62 17.71 -23.27 22.30
C GLU A 62 16.17 -23.22 22.14
N MET A 63 15.59 -22.04 21.85
CA MET A 63 14.16 -21.95 21.52
C MET A 63 13.77 -22.78 20.30
N ASN A 64 14.70 -22.98 19.36
CA ASN A 64 14.49 -23.68 18.10
C ASN A 64 15.01 -25.13 18.15
N SER A 65 15.75 -25.51 19.19
CA SER A 65 16.30 -26.85 19.32
C SER A 65 15.20 -27.90 19.50
N GLY A 66 15.26 -28.99 18.72
CA GLY A 66 14.35 -30.12 18.91
C GLY A 66 14.71 -30.99 20.12
N GLY A 67 15.85 -30.72 20.79
CA GLY A 67 16.46 -31.60 21.81
C GLY A 67 16.78 -32.98 21.25
N TRP A 68 17.71 -33.70 21.87
CA TRP A 68 18.11 -35.07 21.45
C TRP A 68 16.92 -36.08 21.45
N PHE A 69 15.88 -35.84 22.24
CA PHE A 69 14.69 -36.70 22.31
C PHE A 69 13.37 -35.94 22.05
N GLY A 70 13.40 -34.76 21.37
CA GLY A 70 12.22 -33.95 21.21
C GLY A 70 11.76 -33.25 22.52
N THR A 71 12.65 -33.11 23.48
CA THR A 71 12.38 -32.54 24.82
C THR A 71 12.86 -31.09 24.95
N GLY A 72 13.52 -30.54 23.91
CA GLY A 72 14.00 -29.15 23.86
C GLY A 72 13.11 -28.26 23.03
N GLY A 73 13.42 -26.96 23.08
CA GLY A 73 12.75 -25.94 22.28
C GLY A 73 11.37 -25.50 22.81
N LEU A 74 10.85 -24.46 22.22
CA LEU A 74 9.49 -23.96 22.49
C LEU A 74 8.54 -24.38 21.37
N SER A 75 7.34 -24.78 21.75
CA SER A 75 6.26 -24.96 20.77
C SER A 75 5.90 -23.64 20.08
N ALA A 76 5.25 -23.71 18.91
CA ALA A 76 4.80 -22.53 18.18
C ALA A 76 3.89 -21.61 19.04
N GLY A 77 3.04 -22.18 19.90
CA GLY A 77 2.19 -21.42 20.82
C GLY A 77 3.02 -20.68 21.87
N GLU A 78 4.01 -21.36 22.48
CA GLU A 78 4.87 -20.76 23.51
C GLU A 78 5.78 -19.66 22.93
N LYS A 79 6.28 -19.82 21.69
CA LYS A 79 7.00 -18.76 20.97
C LYS A 79 6.08 -17.55 20.73
N THR A 80 4.83 -17.80 20.32
CA THR A 80 3.84 -16.72 20.14
C THR A 80 3.62 -15.96 21.43
N ASP A 81 3.44 -16.66 22.56
CA ASP A 81 3.26 -16.04 23.87
C ASP A 81 4.50 -15.23 24.30
N LEU A 82 5.70 -15.77 24.04
CA LEU A 82 6.95 -15.06 24.29
C LEU A 82 7.03 -13.76 23.44
N PHE A 83 6.78 -13.85 22.15
CA PHE A 83 6.87 -12.69 21.25
C PHE A 83 5.83 -11.62 21.61
N ASN A 84 4.61 -12.00 21.95
CA ASN A 84 3.58 -11.09 22.45
C ASN A 84 4.02 -10.36 23.71
N MET A 85 4.61 -11.09 24.65
CA MET A 85 5.13 -10.51 25.89
C MET A 85 6.31 -9.56 25.62
N LEU A 86 7.28 -9.95 24.78
CA LEU A 86 8.43 -9.12 24.43
C LEU A 86 7.99 -7.85 23.71
N ALA A 87 7.05 -7.95 22.77
CA ALA A 87 6.49 -6.81 22.04
C ALA A 87 5.85 -5.76 22.99
N GLY A 88 5.23 -6.18 24.08
CA GLY A 88 4.67 -5.28 25.09
C GLY A 88 5.70 -4.70 26.08
N LYS A 89 6.95 -5.17 26.09
CA LYS A 89 7.94 -4.79 27.11
C LYS A 89 9.21 -4.16 26.55
N LEU A 90 9.71 -4.62 25.41
CA LEU A 90 10.95 -4.14 24.81
C LEU A 90 10.72 -2.88 23.97
N THR A 91 11.81 -2.17 23.67
CA THR A 91 11.79 -1.06 22.69
C THR A 91 11.76 -1.61 21.27
N GLY A 92 11.31 -0.79 20.31
CA GLY A 92 11.32 -1.16 18.90
C GLY A 92 12.72 -1.52 18.38
N ALA A 93 13.75 -0.81 18.85
CA ALA A 93 15.14 -1.10 18.52
C ALA A 93 15.61 -2.46 19.08
N GLN A 94 15.23 -2.82 20.32
CA GLN A 94 15.56 -4.12 20.91
C GLN A 94 14.82 -5.27 20.21
N LEU A 95 13.56 -5.06 19.83
CA LEU A 95 12.78 -6.04 19.06
C LEU A 95 13.38 -6.24 17.65
N ALA A 96 13.85 -5.18 17.01
CA ALA A 96 14.54 -5.26 15.72
C ALA A 96 15.88 -5.99 15.83
N ASP A 97 16.64 -5.72 16.88
CA ASP A 97 17.88 -6.42 17.20
C ASP A 97 17.61 -7.92 17.44
N PHE A 98 16.61 -8.24 18.26
CA PHE A 98 16.20 -9.62 18.50
C PHE A 98 15.77 -10.34 17.21
N SER A 99 15.09 -9.64 16.29
CA SER A 99 14.74 -10.19 14.97
C SER A 99 15.96 -10.67 14.19
N GLY A 100 17.12 -10.03 14.37
CA GLY A 100 18.37 -10.42 13.71
C GLY A 100 18.90 -11.79 14.09
N HIS A 101 18.45 -12.35 15.21
CA HIS A 101 18.83 -13.67 15.71
C HIS A 101 17.82 -14.77 15.36
N LEU A 102 16.60 -14.39 14.88
CA LEU A 102 15.47 -15.30 14.68
C LEU A 102 15.49 -15.99 13.32
N SER A 103 14.82 -17.12 13.23
CA SER A 103 14.48 -17.76 11.94
C SER A 103 13.52 -16.89 11.13
N SER A 104 13.44 -17.10 9.82
CA SER A 104 12.52 -16.35 8.94
C SER A 104 11.05 -16.41 9.43
N GLU A 105 10.59 -17.56 9.89
CA GLU A 105 9.23 -17.74 10.39
C GLU A 105 9.02 -16.99 11.72
N ASP A 106 10.00 -17.04 12.61
CA ASP A 106 9.96 -16.37 13.91
C ASP A 106 10.03 -14.83 13.75
N VAL A 107 10.78 -14.31 12.77
CA VAL A 107 10.77 -12.86 12.41
C VAL A 107 9.38 -12.40 12.04
N ILE A 108 8.66 -13.16 11.21
CA ILE A 108 7.28 -12.84 10.81
C ILE A 108 6.34 -12.93 12.03
N ALA A 109 6.50 -13.95 12.87
CA ALA A 109 5.70 -14.12 14.09
C ALA A 109 5.93 -12.96 15.07
N LEU A 110 7.18 -12.53 15.25
CA LEU A 110 7.49 -11.35 16.07
C LEU A 110 6.89 -10.06 15.47
N GLY A 111 6.93 -9.88 14.14
CA GLY A 111 6.28 -8.76 13.47
C GLY A 111 4.76 -8.70 13.77
N LYS A 112 4.07 -9.84 13.74
CA LYS A 112 2.66 -9.93 14.12
C LYS A 112 2.44 -9.59 15.60
N ALA A 113 3.34 -10.03 16.48
CA ALA A 113 3.29 -9.70 17.90
C ALA A 113 3.47 -8.19 18.14
N VAL A 114 4.43 -7.56 17.46
CA VAL A 114 4.64 -6.10 17.49
C VAL A 114 3.39 -5.36 17.02
N ALA A 115 2.79 -5.80 15.92
CA ALA A 115 1.57 -5.22 15.37
C ALA A 115 0.39 -5.23 16.36
N SER A 116 0.33 -6.24 17.24
CA SER A 116 -0.83 -6.49 18.11
C SER A 116 -0.61 -6.05 19.57
N HIS A 117 0.63 -6.01 20.05
CA HIS A 117 0.94 -5.86 21.47
C HIS A 117 1.89 -4.70 21.80
N ALA A 118 2.62 -4.15 20.82
CA ALA A 118 3.46 -2.99 21.03
C ALA A 118 2.63 -1.70 21.06
N ASP A 119 3.10 -0.71 21.83
CA ASP A 119 2.55 0.64 21.71
C ASP A 119 2.95 1.28 20.34
N ALA A 120 2.27 2.38 19.99
CA ALA A 120 2.43 3.05 18.71
C ALA A 120 3.88 3.48 18.45
N ASN A 121 4.58 4.01 19.45
CA ASN A 121 5.96 4.48 19.30
C ASN A 121 6.91 3.30 19.12
N THR A 122 6.74 2.24 19.92
CA THR A 122 7.51 0.99 19.80
C THR A 122 7.33 0.36 18.42
N ALA A 123 6.11 0.35 17.86
CA ALA A 123 5.84 -0.17 16.53
C ALA A 123 6.52 0.68 15.43
N VAL A 124 6.48 2.02 15.54
CA VAL A 124 7.18 2.94 14.61
C VAL A 124 8.68 2.73 14.67
N ASP A 125 9.26 2.65 15.88
CA ASP A 125 10.69 2.45 16.07
C ASP A 125 11.16 1.09 15.56
N TYR A 126 10.33 0.04 15.70
CA TYR A 126 10.60 -1.27 15.10
C TYR A 126 10.66 -1.18 13.58
N VAL A 127 9.65 -0.57 12.93
CA VAL A 127 9.63 -0.38 11.48
C VAL A 127 10.88 0.36 11.00
N LYS A 128 11.25 1.46 11.66
CA LYS A 128 12.45 2.25 11.32
C LYS A 128 13.75 1.44 11.46
N ALA A 129 13.86 0.67 12.53
CA ALA A 129 15.06 -0.14 12.77
C ALA A 129 15.18 -1.33 11.80
N MET A 130 14.05 -1.92 11.39
CA MET A 130 14.02 -3.01 10.41
C MET A 130 14.15 -2.54 8.96
N ALA A 131 13.87 -1.26 8.68
CA ALA A 131 13.84 -0.69 7.33
C ALA A 131 15.06 -1.03 6.45
N PRO A 132 16.33 -0.94 6.93
CA PRO A 132 17.50 -1.25 6.11
C PRO A 132 17.55 -2.70 5.59
N GLN A 133 16.90 -3.62 6.28
CA GLN A 133 16.93 -5.05 5.96
C GLN A 133 15.78 -5.48 5.01
N THR A 134 14.78 -4.62 4.77
CA THR A 134 13.63 -4.93 3.90
C THR A 134 14.04 -5.14 2.44
N THR A 135 15.13 -4.53 1.99
CA THR A 135 15.69 -4.69 0.64
C THR A 135 16.73 -5.82 0.54
N GLY A 136 16.91 -6.60 1.60
CA GLY A 136 17.79 -7.76 1.64
C GLY A 136 17.35 -8.89 0.71
N GLN A 137 18.15 -9.96 0.64
CA GLN A 137 17.84 -11.12 -0.20
C GLN A 137 16.54 -11.80 0.26
N SER A 138 15.69 -12.13 -0.73
CA SER A 138 14.51 -12.98 -0.50
C SER A 138 14.96 -14.44 -0.36
N ALA A 139 14.47 -15.11 0.67
CA ALA A 139 14.65 -16.55 0.83
C ALA A 139 13.49 -17.31 0.18
N PRO A 140 13.73 -18.47 -0.43
CA PRO A 140 12.66 -19.33 -0.92
C PRO A 140 11.82 -19.85 0.24
N ARG A 141 10.50 -19.64 0.16
CA ARG A 141 9.53 -20.24 1.06
C ARG A 141 9.07 -21.57 0.49
N ASN A 142 9.36 -22.67 1.15
CA ASN A 142 8.82 -23.97 0.82
C ASN A 142 7.40 -24.10 1.39
N ASP A 143 6.39 -23.87 0.59
CA ASP A 143 5.00 -24.14 0.98
C ASP A 143 4.64 -25.57 0.53
N SER A 144 4.90 -26.54 1.42
CA SER A 144 4.70 -27.97 1.16
C SER A 144 3.24 -28.44 1.34
N SER A 145 2.32 -27.54 1.63
CA SER A 145 0.95 -27.89 2.01
C SER A 145 0.06 -28.43 0.89
N ALA A 146 0.49 -28.38 -0.37
CA ALA A 146 -0.35 -28.75 -1.51
C ALA A 146 0.24 -29.84 -2.43
N GLY A 147 1.28 -30.57 -2.02
CA GLY A 147 1.89 -31.63 -2.86
C GLY A 147 2.59 -31.13 -4.12
N HIS A 148 2.68 -29.84 -4.32
CA HIS A 148 3.41 -29.16 -5.39
C HIS A 148 4.50 -28.30 -4.74
N ALA A 149 5.72 -28.35 -5.26
CA ALA A 149 6.79 -27.46 -4.81
C ALA A 149 6.47 -26.03 -5.28
N SER A 150 5.81 -25.24 -4.43
CA SER A 150 5.66 -23.81 -4.68
C SER A 150 6.84 -23.07 -4.04
N LEU A 151 7.56 -22.29 -4.84
CA LEU A 151 8.65 -21.45 -4.39
C LEU A 151 8.11 -20.02 -4.24
N GLY A 152 7.76 -19.63 -3.02
CA GLY A 152 7.54 -18.22 -2.69
C GLY A 152 8.90 -17.54 -2.48
N MET A 153 9.10 -16.38 -3.09
CA MET A 153 10.27 -15.53 -2.82
C MET A 153 9.84 -14.48 -1.79
N GLU A 154 10.13 -14.70 -0.51
CA GLU A 154 9.71 -13.82 0.58
C GLU A 154 10.92 -13.26 1.33
N ASN A 155 10.93 -11.94 1.54
CA ASN A 155 11.83 -11.33 2.52
C ASN A 155 11.11 -11.29 3.89
N PRO A 156 11.55 -12.08 4.88
CA PRO A 156 10.86 -12.20 6.16
C PRO A 156 10.82 -10.87 6.92
N VAL A 157 11.84 -10.02 6.76
CA VAL A 157 11.88 -8.69 7.37
C VAL A 157 10.84 -7.77 6.72
N ALA A 158 10.79 -7.75 5.38
CA ALA A 158 9.77 -6.97 4.66
C ALA A 158 8.35 -7.46 5.00
N ARG A 159 8.16 -8.77 5.19
CA ARG A 159 6.88 -9.35 5.64
C ARG A 159 6.53 -8.90 7.05
N ALA A 160 7.47 -8.97 8.00
CA ALA A 160 7.26 -8.54 9.38
C ALA A 160 6.90 -7.03 9.44
N VAL A 161 7.63 -6.18 8.70
CA VAL A 161 7.31 -4.76 8.58
C VAL A 161 5.91 -4.56 7.97
N GLY A 162 5.56 -5.32 6.95
CA GLY A 162 4.21 -5.29 6.35
C GLY A 162 3.11 -5.63 7.34
N GLU A 163 3.29 -6.67 8.19
CA GLU A 163 2.33 -7.03 9.23
C GLU A 163 2.15 -5.89 10.26
N VAL A 164 3.25 -5.20 10.64
CA VAL A 164 3.17 -4.04 11.53
C VAL A 164 2.41 -2.89 10.86
N LEU A 165 2.76 -2.53 9.62
CA LEU A 165 2.07 -1.46 8.88
C LEU A 165 0.57 -1.75 8.67
N ALA A 166 0.21 -3.02 8.45
CA ALA A 166 -1.18 -3.42 8.25
C ALA A 166 -2.06 -3.33 9.51
N SER A 167 -1.47 -3.33 10.71
CA SER A 167 -2.23 -3.49 11.96
C SER A 167 -1.92 -2.45 13.03
N MET A 168 -0.86 -1.63 12.85
CA MET A 168 -0.52 -0.57 13.79
C MET A 168 -1.62 0.50 13.88
N PRO A 169 -1.68 1.30 14.96
CA PRO A 169 -2.62 2.41 15.05
C PRO A 169 -2.49 3.37 13.87
N PRO A 170 -3.60 3.75 13.19
CA PRO A 170 -3.56 4.61 12.01
C PRO A 170 -2.83 5.95 12.22
N ALA A 171 -2.94 6.54 13.41
CA ALA A 171 -2.24 7.78 13.75
C ALA A 171 -0.71 7.65 13.75
N ALA A 172 -0.16 6.44 13.93
CA ALA A 172 1.28 6.18 13.90
C ALA A 172 1.78 5.79 12.49
N PHE A 173 0.87 5.46 11.58
CA PHE A 173 1.20 4.98 10.24
C PHE A 173 2.08 5.97 9.46
N GLY A 174 1.74 7.27 9.49
CA GLY A 174 2.51 8.31 8.81
C GLY A 174 3.97 8.33 9.27
N ALA A 175 4.21 8.32 10.59
CA ALA A 175 5.56 8.31 11.16
C ALA A 175 6.35 7.03 10.82
N ALA A 176 5.69 5.89 10.64
CA ALA A 176 6.32 4.66 10.19
C ALA A 176 6.69 4.73 8.70
N ILE A 177 5.79 5.20 7.83
CA ILE A 177 6.05 5.38 6.40
C ILE A 177 7.18 6.39 6.15
N ASP A 178 7.26 7.47 6.93
CA ASP A 178 8.34 8.45 6.83
C ASP A 178 9.71 7.87 7.21
N GLY A 179 9.74 6.81 7.99
CA GLY A 179 10.95 6.07 8.30
C GLY A 179 11.43 5.13 7.19
N LEU A 180 10.65 4.92 6.13
CA LEU A 180 10.98 4.06 5.00
C LEU A 180 11.37 4.88 3.77
N ARG A 181 12.47 4.51 3.11
CA ARG A 181 12.78 5.01 1.77
C ARG A 181 11.84 4.35 0.75
N SER A 182 11.73 4.95 -0.44
CA SER A 182 10.86 4.45 -1.51
C SER A 182 11.19 3.00 -1.93
N ASP A 183 12.47 2.65 -1.99
CA ASP A 183 12.92 1.29 -2.31
C ASP A 183 12.55 0.27 -1.21
N GLN A 184 12.63 0.68 0.05
CA GLN A 184 12.26 -0.14 1.20
C GLN A 184 10.74 -0.37 1.25
N LEU A 185 9.95 0.69 1.05
CA LEU A 185 8.49 0.58 0.98
C LEU A 185 8.06 -0.28 -0.22
N ALA A 186 8.70 -0.13 -1.38
CA ALA A 186 8.43 -0.97 -2.54
C ALA A 186 8.74 -2.46 -2.27
N ALA A 187 9.83 -2.78 -1.55
CA ALA A 187 10.15 -4.14 -1.13
C ALA A 187 9.09 -4.72 -0.17
N VAL A 188 8.58 -3.90 0.75
CA VAL A 188 7.47 -4.30 1.64
C VAL A 188 6.21 -4.59 0.83
N MET A 189 5.82 -3.72 -0.12
CA MET A 189 4.64 -3.94 -0.96
C MET A 189 4.79 -5.17 -1.85
N LYS A 190 5.98 -5.40 -2.42
CA LYS A 190 6.28 -6.60 -3.20
C LYS A 190 6.08 -7.87 -2.37
N THR A 191 6.63 -7.90 -1.17
CA THR A 191 6.47 -9.05 -0.26
C THR A 191 5.02 -9.21 0.20
N ALA A 192 4.32 -8.08 0.45
CA ALA A 192 2.91 -8.08 0.87
C ALA A 192 1.95 -8.57 -0.23
N ALA A 193 2.33 -8.48 -1.50
CA ALA A 193 1.56 -9.06 -2.61
C ALA A 193 1.60 -10.59 -2.62
N GLY A 194 2.52 -11.23 -1.88
CA GLY A 194 2.53 -12.66 -1.62
C GLY A 194 2.72 -13.53 -2.86
N MET A 195 3.65 -13.15 -3.76
CA MET A 195 3.93 -13.89 -4.99
C MET A 195 4.42 -15.31 -4.67
N THR A 196 3.80 -16.29 -5.28
CA THR A 196 4.24 -17.70 -5.27
C THR A 196 4.45 -18.20 -6.69
N ILE A 197 5.49 -18.99 -6.89
CA ILE A 197 5.82 -19.62 -8.16
C ILE A 197 5.64 -21.12 -7.98
N SER A 198 4.72 -21.72 -8.71
CA SER A 198 4.52 -23.17 -8.70
C SER A 198 4.88 -23.76 -10.07
N SER A 199 5.56 -24.92 -10.06
CA SER A 199 5.68 -25.73 -11.25
C SER A 199 4.49 -26.68 -11.26
N PRO A 200 3.62 -26.68 -12.30
CA PRO A 200 2.56 -27.67 -12.39
C PRO A 200 3.21 -29.06 -12.37
N ALA A 201 2.63 -29.96 -11.59
CA ALA A 201 3.07 -31.35 -11.56
C ALA A 201 3.08 -31.88 -13.00
N ILE A 202 4.26 -32.38 -13.43
CA ILE A 202 4.35 -33.03 -14.73
C ILE A 202 3.52 -34.32 -14.61
N ASP A 203 2.31 -34.29 -15.16
CA ASP A 203 1.56 -35.52 -15.37
C ASP A 203 2.23 -36.29 -16.52
N PHE A 204 3.05 -37.27 -16.17
CA PHE A 204 3.77 -38.10 -17.13
C PHE A 204 2.85 -38.90 -18.07
N ASN A 205 1.54 -38.88 -17.84
CA ASN A 205 0.55 -39.59 -18.67
C ASN A 205 -0.10 -38.69 -19.73
N SER A 206 0.08 -37.37 -19.69
CA SER A 206 -0.47 -36.45 -20.69
C SER A 206 0.56 -36.12 -21.76
N ARG A 207 0.33 -36.65 -22.97
CA ARG A 207 1.12 -36.28 -24.17
C ARG A 207 0.83 -34.81 -24.49
N GLY A 208 1.70 -33.89 -24.07
CA GLY A 208 1.60 -32.47 -24.36
C GLY A 208 1.32 -31.59 -23.14
N ALA A 209 1.83 -31.94 -21.95
CA ALA A 209 1.78 -31.06 -20.80
C ALA A 209 2.52 -29.73 -21.11
N PRO A 210 1.89 -28.56 -20.88
CA PRO A 210 2.58 -27.30 -20.99
C PRO A 210 3.66 -27.24 -19.92
N SER A 211 4.91 -27.08 -20.33
CA SER A 211 6.02 -26.73 -19.45
C SER A 211 5.86 -25.25 -19.05
N GLY A 212 4.95 -24.94 -18.14
CA GLY A 212 4.68 -23.58 -17.68
C GLY A 212 4.96 -23.45 -16.19
N VAL A 213 5.57 -22.35 -15.79
CA VAL A 213 5.64 -21.89 -14.39
C VAL A 213 4.34 -21.16 -14.10
N ALA A 214 3.59 -21.58 -13.08
CA ALA A 214 2.42 -20.82 -12.63
C ALA A 214 2.84 -19.80 -11.57
N ILE A 215 2.45 -18.55 -11.77
CA ILE A 215 2.61 -17.45 -10.80
C ILE A 215 1.25 -17.22 -10.16
N ASP A 216 1.22 -17.11 -8.84
CA ASP A 216 0.04 -16.81 -8.05
C ASP A 216 0.36 -15.70 -7.05
N TYR A 217 -0.64 -14.93 -6.65
CA TYR A 217 -0.51 -13.84 -5.69
C TYR A 217 -1.50 -14.02 -4.53
N ASP A 218 -1.09 -13.60 -3.33
CA ASP A 218 -1.95 -13.46 -2.17
C ASP A 218 -1.86 -12.02 -1.62
N PRO A 219 -2.61 -11.07 -2.21
CA PRO A 219 -2.49 -9.66 -1.87
C PRO A 219 -3.17 -9.25 -0.56
N ARG A 220 -3.62 -10.18 0.28
CA ARG A 220 -4.34 -9.88 1.54
C ARG A 220 -3.55 -8.96 2.48
N LEU A 221 -2.23 -9.12 2.55
CA LEU A 221 -1.43 -8.23 3.37
C LEU A 221 -1.31 -6.84 2.75
N LEU A 222 -1.10 -6.77 1.43
CA LEU A 222 -1.04 -5.52 0.68
C LEU A 222 -2.33 -4.71 0.83
N THR A 223 -3.49 -5.36 0.68
CA THR A 223 -4.79 -4.69 0.85
C THR A 223 -4.99 -4.18 2.27
N ARG A 224 -4.59 -4.93 3.30
CA ARG A 224 -4.64 -4.46 4.70
C ARG A 224 -3.74 -3.25 4.96
N ILE A 225 -2.56 -3.19 4.34
CA ILE A 225 -1.67 -2.01 4.44
C ILE A 225 -2.36 -0.78 3.81
N LEU A 226 -2.97 -0.94 2.62
CA LEU A 226 -3.73 0.12 1.94
C LEU A 226 -4.93 0.59 2.77
N ASP A 227 -5.67 -0.33 3.39
CA ASP A 227 -6.79 -0.02 4.28
C ASP A 227 -6.34 0.76 5.52
N ASN A 228 -5.18 0.43 6.08
CA ASN A 228 -4.63 1.16 7.22
C ASN A 228 -4.12 2.55 6.80
N ALA A 229 -3.48 2.66 5.65
CA ALA A 229 -3.10 3.93 5.04
C ALA A 229 -4.32 4.84 4.84
N ALA A 230 -5.44 4.30 4.35
CA ALA A 230 -6.69 5.04 4.15
C ALA A 230 -7.25 5.64 5.45
N LYS A 231 -6.96 5.01 6.60
CA LYS A 231 -7.39 5.46 7.92
C LYS A 231 -6.43 6.45 8.59
N SER A 232 -5.20 6.57 8.09
CA SER A 232 -4.14 7.36 8.75
C SER A 232 -4.40 8.87 8.75
N GLY A 233 -5.12 9.39 7.75
CA GLY A 233 -5.34 10.83 7.56
C GLY A 233 -4.10 11.62 7.11
N ASP A 234 -2.95 10.97 6.91
CA ASP A 234 -1.69 11.58 6.46
C ASP A 234 -1.57 11.48 4.95
N ALA A 235 -1.78 12.58 4.23
CA ALA A 235 -1.75 12.63 2.77
C ALA A 235 -0.40 12.20 2.18
N SER A 236 0.72 12.55 2.82
CA SER A 236 2.06 12.18 2.35
C SER A 236 2.29 10.67 2.45
N ALA A 237 1.95 10.08 3.61
CA ALA A 237 2.03 8.64 3.80
C ALA A 237 1.08 7.87 2.87
N GLN A 238 -0.14 8.38 2.69
CA GLN A 238 -1.12 7.84 1.75
C GLN A 238 -0.60 7.84 0.31
N ALA A 239 -0.02 8.95 -0.14
CA ALA A 239 0.55 9.09 -1.48
C ALA A 239 1.75 8.17 -1.71
N LYS A 240 2.68 8.09 -0.74
CA LYS A 240 3.83 7.16 -0.80
C LYS A 240 3.36 5.70 -0.87
N THR A 241 2.37 5.35 -0.04
CA THR A 241 1.78 3.99 -0.02
C THR A 241 1.09 3.66 -1.35
N PHE A 242 0.30 4.60 -1.89
CA PHE A 242 -0.33 4.47 -3.20
C PHE A 242 0.71 4.27 -4.31
N GLN A 243 1.76 5.10 -4.34
CA GLN A 243 2.86 5.00 -5.31
C GLN A 243 3.53 3.62 -5.28
N ALA A 244 3.87 3.12 -4.10
CA ALA A 244 4.52 1.82 -3.95
C ALA A 244 3.58 0.65 -4.34
N ALA A 245 2.31 0.73 -3.96
CA ALA A 245 1.29 -0.27 -4.35
C ALA A 245 1.04 -0.28 -5.85
N SER A 246 1.03 0.90 -6.49
CA SER A 246 0.89 1.00 -7.95
C SER A 246 2.06 0.37 -8.70
N GLY A 247 3.29 0.54 -8.19
CA GLY A 247 4.46 -0.15 -8.73
C GLY A 247 4.29 -1.68 -8.68
N GLN A 248 3.73 -2.20 -7.58
CA GLN A 248 3.43 -3.62 -7.45
C GLN A 248 2.27 -4.06 -8.35
N LEU A 249 1.21 -3.27 -8.46
CA LEU A 249 0.10 -3.54 -9.38
C LEU A 249 0.60 -3.64 -10.83
N LYS A 250 1.53 -2.75 -11.24
CA LYS A 250 2.17 -2.82 -12.55
C LYS A 250 2.87 -4.16 -12.76
N THR A 251 3.68 -4.62 -11.80
CA THR A 251 4.37 -5.91 -11.88
C THR A 251 3.38 -7.07 -11.99
N MET A 252 2.32 -7.08 -11.17
CA MET A 252 1.28 -8.10 -11.22
C MET A 252 0.59 -8.12 -12.60
N ARG A 253 0.30 -6.95 -13.19
CA ARG A 253 -0.30 -6.86 -14.54
C ARG A 253 0.64 -7.37 -15.63
N GLU A 254 1.94 -7.06 -15.53
CA GLU A 254 2.96 -7.55 -16.46
C GLU A 254 3.07 -9.07 -16.40
N ASP A 255 3.08 -9.66 -15.21
CA ASP A 255 3.11 -11.11 -15.02
C ASP A 255 1.84 -11.79 -15.58
N VAL A 256 0.67 -11.17 -15.43
CA VAL A 256 -0.61 -11.64 -15.99
C VAL A 256 -0.62 -11.65 -17.52
N SER A 257 0.07 -10.74 -18.17
CA SER A 257 0.09 -10.64 -19.63
C SER A 257 0.79 -11.82 -20.33
N PHE A 258 1.44 -12.72 -19.56
CA PHE A 258 2.00 -13.96 -20.06
C PHE A 258 0.99 -15.12 -19.93
N PRO A 259 0.20 -15.45 -20.97
CA PRO A 259 -0.98 -16.31 -20.85
C PRO A 259 -0.70 -17.78 -20.51
N SER A 260 0.58 -18.21 -20.44
CA SER A 260 0.96 -19.59 -20.14
C SER A 260 1.22 -19.88 -18.66
N THR A 261 1.11 -18.87 -17.77
CA THR A 261 1.70 -18.97 -16.44
C THR A 261 0.73 -18.70 -15.28
N TYR A 262 -0.56 -18.40 -15.52
CA TYR A 262 -1.39 -17.83 -14.47
C TYR A 262 -2.68 -18.65 -14.14
N VAL A 263 -3.01 -18.78 -12.82
CA VAL A 263 -4.11 -19.62 -12.35
C VAL A 263 -5.38 -18.84 -11.96
N ASP A 264 -5.32 -17.66 -11.32
CA ASP A 264 -6.52 -16.89 -10.91
C ASP A 264 -6.33 -15.37 -10.94
N GLN A 265 -6.23 -14.83 -12.13
CA GLN A 265 -5.66 -13.51 -12.41
C GLN A 265 -6.54 -12.31 -12.08
N GLY A 266 -7.85 -12.44 -12.26
CA GLY A 266 -8.74 -11.29 -12.21
C GLY A 266 -9.06 -10.83 -10.78
N ASN A 267 -9.10 -11.74 -9.83
CA ASN A 267 -9.50 -11.43 -8.45
C ASN A 267 -8.42 -10.72 -7.66
N ASP A 268 -7.15 -11.08 -7.84
CA ASP A 268 -6.05 -10.50 -7.11
C ASP A 268 -5.75 -9.07 -7.54
N LEU A 269 -5.69 -8.82 -8.85
CA LEU A 269 -5.58 -7.47 -9.42
C LEU A 269 -6.74 -6.59 -8.97
N ARG A 270 -7.96 -7.14 -9.01
CA ARG A 270 -9.15 -6.45 -8.56
C ARG A 270 -9.10 -6.10 -7.09
N ALA A 271 -8.67 -7.01 -6.22
CA ALA A 271 -8.55 -6.77 -4.79
C ALA A 271 -7.58 -5.62 -4.49
N VAL A 272 -6.43 -5.56 -5.18
CA VAL A 272 -5.49 -4.46 -5.04
C VAL A 272 -6.07 -3.15 -5.56
N ALA A 273 -6.70 -3.16 -6.75
CA ALA A 273 -7.34 -1.97 -7.32
C ALA A 273 -8.48 -1.44 -6.44
N ASP A 274 -9.29 -2.33 -5.83
CA ASP A 274 -10.34 -1.97 -4.87
C ASP A 274 -9.78 -1.28 -3.63
N ALA A 275 -8.71 -1.81 -3.05
CA ALA A 275 -8.07 -1.22 -1.88
C ALA A 275 -7.43 0.14 -2.21
N MET A 276 -6.79 0.27 -3.39
CA MET A 276 -6.27 1.54 -3.88
C MET A 276 -7.39 2.57 -4.11
N THR A 277 -8.52 2.14 -4.66
CA THR A 277 -9.72 2.97 -4.83
C THR A 277 -10.24 3.45 -3.47
N GLY A 278 -10.32 2.55 -2.50
CA GLY A 278 -10.71 2.87 -1.13
C GLY A 278 -9.80 3.92 -0.50
N LEU A 279 -8.49 3.81 -0.72
CA LEU A 279 -7.50 4.79 -0.27
C LEU A 279 -7.73 6.17 -0.93
N LEU A 280 -7.86 6.20 -2.26
CA LEU A 280 -8.08 7.44 -3.02
C LEU A 280 -9.39 8.14 -2.63
N LYS A 281 -10.50 7.41 -2.47
CA LYS A 281 -11.80 7.98 -2.09
C LYS A 281 -11.79 8.65 -0.70
N LYS A 282 -10.86 8.28 0.19
CA LYS A 282 -10.75 8.90 1.51
C LYS A 282 -10.10 10.27 1.50
N ASN A 283 -9.14 10.51 0.60
CA ASN A 283 -8.42 11.78 0.54
C ASN A 283 -7.90 12.04 -0.88
N PRO A 284 -8.77 12.16 -1.89
CA PRO A 284 -8.35 12.23 -3.28
C PRO A 284 -7.46 13.45 -3.55
N SER A 285 -7.89 14.64 -3.10
CA SER A 285 -7.15 15.88 -3.31
C SER A 285 -5.79 15.91 -2.61
N GLY A 286 -5.73 15.43 -1.36
CA GLY A 286 -4.48 15.36 -0.61
C GLY A 286 -3.47 14.42 -1.26
N ILE A 287 -3.90 13.21 -1.63
CA ILE A 287 -3.05 12.22 -2.28
C ILE A 287 -2.56 12.71 -3.65
N MET A 288 -3.46 13.24 -4.49
CA MET A 288 -3.10 13.74 -5.81
C MET A 288 -2.16 14.94 -5.74
N SER A 289 -2.36 15.84 -4.78
CA SER A 289 -1.46 16.98 -4.58
C SER A 289 -0.05 16.54 -4.18
N GLU A 290 0.08 15.56 -3.29
CA GLU A 290 1.39 15.01 -2.91
C GLU A 290 2.07 14.27 -4.07
N LEU A 291 1.32 13.47 -4.84
CA LEU A 291 1.84 12.79 -6.02
C LEU A 291 2.32 13.80 -7.06
N GLU A 292 1.44 14.72 -7.49
CA GLU A 292 1.73 15.68 -8.55
C GLU A 292 2.89 16.61 -8.21
N SER A 293 2.92 17.13 -6.98
CA SER A 293 3.89 18.17 -6.59
C SER A 293 5.24 17.64 -6.12
N LYS A 294 5.29 16.43 -5.53
CA LYS A 294 6.50 15.93 -4.83
C LYS A 294 6.99 14.57 -5.30
N LEU A 295 6.10 13.63 -5.62
CA LEU A 295 6.49 12.24 -5.76
C LEU A 295 6.53 11.76 -7.22
N ASP A 296 5.55 12.14 -8.02
CA ASP A 296 5.34 11.57 -9.36
C ASP A 296 4.67 12.55 -10.33
N ARG A 297 5.36 13.59 -10.68
CA ARG A 297 4.83 14.67 -11.52
C ARG A 297 4.29 14.21 -12.88
N ASN A 298 4.78 13.09 -13.40
CA ASN A 298 4.42 12.56 -14.70
C ASN A 298 3.30 11.50 -14.68
N GLY A 299 2.75 11.15 -13.50
CA GLY A 299 1.64 10.23 -13.39
C GLY A 299 2.01 8.74 -13.51
N ASN A 300 3.31 8.38 -13.44
CA ASN A 300 3.74 6.98 -13.58
C ASN A 300 3.04 6.04 -12.58
N SER A 301 2.75 6.55 -11.39
CA SER A 301 2.05 5.77 -10.35
C SER A 301 0.55 5.67 -10.60
N LEU A 302 -0.04 6.56 -11.37
CA LEU A 302 -1.47 6.52 -11.68
C LEU A 302 -1.80 5.59 -12.83
N ILE A 303 -0.90 5.48 -13.81
CA ILE A 303 -1.16 4.71 -15.04
C ILE A 303 -1.49 3.24 -14.78
N PRO A 304 -0.73 2.47 -13.97
CA PRO A 304 -1.10 1.08 -13.70
C PRO A 304 -2.48 0.94 -13.04
N TYR A 305 -2.81 1.87 -12.14
CA TYR A 305 -4.10 1.92 -11.47
C TYR A 305 -5.25 2.27 -12.44
N THR A 306 -5.11 3.36 -13.21
CA THR A 306 -6.16 3.79 -14.15
C THR A 306 -6.35 2.78 -15.28
N SER A 307 -5.27 2.17 -15.80
CA SER A 307 -5.34 1.07 -16.75
C SER A 307 -6.12 -0.12 -16.20
N GLU A 308 -5.88 -0.50 -14.94
CA GLU A 308 -6.62 -1.61 -14.32
C GLU A 308 -8.10 -1.28 -14.13
N MET A 309 -8.41 -0.04 -13.71
CA MET A 309 -9.80 0.43 -13.56
C MET A 309 -10.54 0.42 -14.90
N VAL A 310 -9.87 0.80 -15.97
CA VAL A 310 -10.40 0.76 -17.34
C VAL A 310 -10.62 -0.69 -17.80
N ALA A 311 -9.63 -1.55 -17.62
CA ALA A 311 -9.71 -2.97 -18.00
C ALA A 311 -10.87 -3.70 -17.30
N GLN A 312 -11.24 -3.26 -16.08
CA GLN A 312 -12.34 -3.80 -15.29
C GLN A 312 -13.68 -3.07 -15.50
N ASP A 313 -13.78 -2.13 -16.42
CA ASP A 313 -14.98 -1.30 -16.68
C ASP A 313 -15.47 -0.54 -15.43
N ARG A 314 -14.56 0.03 -14.65
CA ARG A 314 -14.85 0.71 -13.37
C ARG A 314 -14.97 2.23 -13.50
N GLY A 315 -15.62 2.71 -14.52
CA GLY A 315 -15.80 4.13 -14.79
C GLY A 315 -16.51 4.89 -13.66
N LEU A 316 -17.44 4.24 -12.93
CA LEU A 316 -18.13 4.86 -11.79
C LEU A 316 -17.18 5.18 -10.62
N ASP A 317 -16.22 4.33 -10.33
CA ASP A 317 -15.23 4.58 -9.28
C ASP A 317 -14.29 5.72 -9.65
N LEU A 318 -13.82 5.76 -10.90
CA LEU A 318 -13.02 6.87 -11.41
C LEU A 318 -13.76 8.20 -11.30
N ARG A 319 -15.06 8.20 -11.59
CA ARG A 319 -15.93 9.35 -11.43
C ARG A 319 -16.03 9.82 -9.99
N GLU A 320 -16.23 8.93 -9.02
CA GLU A 320 -16.29 9.30 -7.61
C GLU A 320 -14.97 9.96 -7.13
N ILE A 321 -13.82 9.50 -7.64
CA ILE A 321 -12.54 10.13 -7.36
C ILE A 321 -12.49 11.55 -7.98
N ILE A 322 -12.94 11.71 -9.22
CA ILE A 322 -13.02 13.02 -9.89
C ILE A 322 -13.92 13.98 -9.09
N GLU A 323 -15.07 13.53 -8.63
CA GLU A 323 -15.95 14.36 -7.77
C GLU A 323 -15.27 14.75 -6.45
N GLY A 324 -14.54 13.80 -5.83
CA GLY A 324 -13.76 14.09 -4.63
C GLY A 324 -12.62 15.09 -4.88
N LEU A 325 -12.01 15.08 -6.07
CA LEU A 325 -10.99 16.05 -6.47
C LEU A 325 -11.53 17.47 -6.63
N LYS A 326 -12.81 17.63 -6.97
CA LYS A 326 -13.45 18.94 -7.10
C LYS A 326 -13.76 19.57 -5.74
N THR A 327 -14.05 18.77 -4.73
CA THR A 327 -14.59 19.23 -3.44
C THR A 327 -13.64 18.97 -2.27
N GLY A 328 -12.62 18.15 -2.45
CA GLY A 328 -11.70 17.75 -1.37
C GLY A 328 -10.75 18.88 -0.93
N PRO A 329 -10.36 18.92 0.34
CA PRO A 329 -9.43 19.93 0.85
C PRO A 329 -8.03 19.71 0.27
N ILE A 330 -7.37 20.79 -0.14
CA ILE A 330 -5.95 20.82 -0.52
C ILE A 330 -5.22 21.74 0.45
N ALA A 331 -4.05 21.32 0.92
CA ALA A 331 -3.23 22.14 1.81
C ALA A 331 -2.88 23.49 1.16
N GLY A 332 -3.13 24.59 1.88
CA GLY A 332 -2.90 25.95 1.40
C GLY A 332 -4.11 26.59 0.69
N THR A 333 -5.23 25.87 0.54
CA THR A 333 -6.50 26.46 0.09
C THR A 333 -7.37 26.85 1.28
N ASN A 334 -8.14 27.93 1.13
CA ASN A 334 -9.04 28.41 2.19
C ASN A 334 -10.45 27.82 2.08
N SER A 335 -10.79 27.17 0.98
CA SER A 335 -12.10 26.61 0.70
C SER A 335 -11.97 25.20 0.13
N ALA A 336 -12.76 24.28 0.69
CA ALA A 336 -12.86 22.91 0.17
C ALA A 336 -13.73 22.81 -1.09
N ASP A 337 -14.52 23.86 -1.39
CA ASP A 337 -15.62 23.80 -2.36
C ASP A 337 -15.30 24.51 -3.69
N TYR A 338 -14.06 25.01 -3.87
CA TYR A 338 -13.75 25.88 -5.00
C TYR A 338 -12.61 25.36 -5.85
N ILE A 339 -12.92 24.65 -6.94
CA ILE A 339 -11.89 24.15 -7.87
C ILE A 339 -11.15 25.24 -8.64
N ALA A 340 -11.70 26.44 -8.70
CA ALA A 340 -11.11 27.60 -9.38
C ALA A 340 -10.49 28.63 -8.41
N GLU A 341 -10.37 28.30 -7.11
CA GLU A 341 -9.80 29.23 -6.13
C GLU A 341 -8.28 29.37 -6.32
N PRO A 342 -7.76 30.60 -6.55
CA PRO A 342 -6.34 30.81 -6.66
C PRO A 342 -5.65 30.81 -5.29
N VAL A 343 -4.47 30.22 -5.22
CA VAL A 343 -3.60 30.27 -4.04
C VAL A 343 -2.34 31.07 -4.36
N ALA A 344 -1.99 32.03 -3.52
CA ALA A 344 -0.75 32.79 -3.64
C ALA A 344 0.43 31.93 -3.18
N ASP A 345 1.35 31.64 -4.06
CA ASP A 345 2.60 30.96 -3.72
C ASP A 345 3.66 31.96 -3.20
N SER A 346 4.79 31.44 -2.68
CA SER A 346 5.93 32.23 -2.19
C SER A 346 6.60 33.08 -3.29
N ARG A 347 6.29 32.83 -4.57
CA ARG A 347 6.80 33.57 -5.74
C ARG A 347 5.84 34.65 -6.20
N LYS A 348 4.75 34.89 -5.46
CA LYS A 348 3.66 35.78 -5.81
C LYS A 348 2.93 35.42 -7.11
N ALA A 349 3.06 34.19 -7.58
CA ALA A 349 2.25 33.63 -8.65
C ALA A 349 0.92 33.13 -8.08
N LEU A 350 -0.12 33.21 -8.86
CA LEU A 350 -1.40 32.55 -8.55
C LEU A 350 -1.42 31.19 -9.27
N TYR A 351 -1.84 30.16 -8.58
CA TYR A 351 -2.07 28.84 -9.19
C TYR A 351 -3.35 28.23 -8.62
N TYR A 352 -3.84 27.22 -9.31
CA TYR A 352 -5.11 26.56 -9.02
C TYR A 352 -4.86 25.10 -8.70
N PRO A 353 -4.56 24.75 -7.44
CA PRO A 353 -4.15 23.40 -7.07
C PRO A 353 -5.23 22.35 -7.35
N HIS A 354 -6.52 22.69 -7.25
CA HIS A 354 -7.59 21.77 -7.64
C HIS A 354 -7.61 21.50 -9.16
N ALA A 355 -7.38 22.52 -9.96
CA ALA A 355 -7.29 22.37 -11.41
C ALA A 355 -6.07 21.51 -11.81
N GLN A 356 -4.94 21.71 -11.15
CA GLN A 356 -3.74 20.90 -11.36
C GLN A 356 -3.97 19.43 -11.00
N THR A 357 -4.50 19.14 -9.80
CA THR A 357 -4.74 17.77 -9.35
C THR A 357 -5.81 17.07 -10.18
N LEU A 358 -6.86 17.79 -10.60
CA LEU A 358 -7.88 17.26 -11.50
C LEU A 358 -7.28 16.93 -12.88
N GLY A 359 -6.54 17.87 -13.48
CA GLY A 359 -5.88 17.66 -14.77
C GLY A 359 -4.87 16.51 -14.72
N TYR A 360 -4.09 16.43 -13.65
CA TYR A 360 -3.13 15.34 -13.42
C TYR A 360 -3.81 13.97 -13.40
N PHE A 361 -4.91 13.82 -12.67
CA PHE A 361 -5.67 12.56 -12.61
C PHE A 361 -6.35 12.23 -13.93
N VAL A 362 -6.99 13.23 -14.58
CA VAL A 362 -7.67 13.02 -15.86
C VAL A 362 -6.71 12.65 -16.97
N GLY A 363 -5.52 13.25 -17.00
CA GLY A 363 -4.47 12.85 -17.94
C GLY A 363 -4.05 11.39 -17.76
N ALA A 364 -4.01 10.91 -16.51
CA ALA A 364 -3.72 9.49 -16.23
C ALA A 364 -4.87 8.56 -16.68
N VAL A 365 -6.12 8.98 -16.51
CA VAL A 365 -7.29 8.24 -17.03
C VAL A 365 -7.25 8.16 -18.55
N GLU A 366 -6.94 9.26 -19.24
CA GLU A 366 -6.78 9.30 -20.71
C GLU A 366 -5.71 8.30 -21.19
N VAL A 367 -4.54 8.29 -20.54
CA VAL A 367 -3.48 7.32 -20.87
C VAL A 367 -3.94 5.88 -20.59
N GLY A 368 -4.60 5.63 -19.45
CA GLY A 368 -5.15 4.32 -19.10
C GLY A 368 -6.13 3.83 -20.17
N MET A 369 -7.03 4.69 -20.63
CA MET A 369 -7.97 4.38 -21.71
C MET A 369 -7.27 4.07 -23.03
N SER A 370 -6.29 4.87 -23.42
CA SER A 370 -5.56 4.64 -24.67
C SER A 370 -4.80 3.32 -24.70
N LYS A 371 -4.41 2.80 -23.54
CA LYS A 371 -3.69 1.51 -23.41
C LYS A 371 -4.63 0.30 -23.38
N GLU A 372 -5.81 0.44 -22.79
CA GLU A 372 -6.70 -0.70 -22.50
C GLU A 372 -7.96 -0.75 -23.36
N ALA A 373 -8.39 0.37 -23.96
CA ALA A 373 -9.59 0.38 -24.78
C ALA A 373 -9.39 -0.48 -26.03
N SER A 374 -10.08 -1.61 -26.07
CA SER A 374 -10.00 -2.57 -27.17
C SER A 374 -10.84 -2.14 -28.40
N ASN A 375 -11.76 -1.18 -28.21
CA ASN A 375 -12.58 -0.61 -29.30
C ASN A 375 -13.22 0.73 -28.89
N ALA A 376 -13.56 1.55 -29.88
CA ALA A 376 -14.13 2.88 -29.68
C ALA A 376 -15.47 2.89 -28.93
N LYS A 377 -16.23 1.78 -28.93
CA LYS A 377 -17.51 1.67 -28.18
C LYS A 377 -17.25 1.52 -26.69
N ALA A 378 -16.31 0.65 -26.29
CA ALA A 378 -15.93 0.47 -24.89
C ALA A 378 -15.36 1.75 -24.28
N GLU A 379 -14.56 2.49 -25.07
CA GLU A 379 -14.05 3.79 -24.70
C GLU A 379 -15.19 4.81 -24.52
N GLY A 380 -16.17 4.86 -25.42
CA GLY A 380 -17.33 5.73 -25.33
C GLY A 380 -18.21 5.45 -24.11
N ASP A 381 -18.49 4.18 -23.81
CA ASP A 381 -19.28 3.78 -22.64
C ASP A 381 -18.55 4.09 -21.32
N LEU A 382 -17.23 3.88 -21.26
CA LEU A 382 -16.41 4.26 -20.13
C LEU A 382 -16.39 5.78 -19.91
N LEU A 383 -16.18 6.56 -20.98
CA LEU A 383 -16.22 8.01 -20.94
C LEU A 383 -17.57 8.51 -20.45
N LYS A 384 -18.67 7.92 -20.92
CA LYS A 384 -20.02 8.22 -20.43
C LYS A 384 -20.13 7.98 -18.92
N ASN A 385 -19.66 6.84 -18.42
CA ASN A 385 -19.67 6.53 -16.99
C ASN A 385 -18.80 7.48 -16.16
N VAL A 386 -17.64 7.88 -16.67
CA VAL A 386 -16.75 8.83 -16.00
C VAL A 386 -17.32 10.25 -15.99
N PHE A 387 -17.98 10.68 -17.07
CA PHE A 387 -18.36 12.08 -17.29
C PHE A 387 -19.85 12.41 -17.04
N ALA A 388 -20.74 11.40 -16.99
CA ALA A 388 -22.19 11.61 -16.96
C ALA A 388 -22.73 12.46 -15.80
N THR A 389 -21.96 12.69 -14.73
CA THR A 389 -22.44 13.44 -13.55
C THR A 389 -21.70 14.71 -13.20
N THR A 390 -20.68 15.07 -13.96
CA THR A 390 -19.95 16.32 -13.67
C THR A 390 -20.85 17.57 -13.73
N ALA A 391 -21.94 17.50 -14.47
CA ALA A 391 -22.90 18.61 -14.58
C ALA A 391 -23.84 18.76 -13.36
N GLY A 392 -24.19 17.68 -12.66
CA GLY A 392 -25.13 17.71 -11.53
C GLY A 392 -24.53 18.27 -10.25
N ALA A 393 -23.26 18.01 -9.97
CA ALA A 393 -22.59 18.45 -8.74
C ALA A 393 -22.27 19.97 -8.74
N LEU A 394 -21.98 20.55 -9.91
CA LEU A 394 -21.74 21.98 -10.02
C LEU A 394 -23.00 22.83 -9.77
N GLY A 395 -24.19 22.27 -10.00
CA GLY A 395 -25.47 22.93 -9.71
C GLY A 395 -25.78 23.07 -8.22
N ALA A 396 -25.19 22.22 -7.37
CA ALA A 396 -25.44 22.24 -5.92
C ALA A 396 -24.58 23.28 -5.18
N VAL A 397 -23.46 23.69 -5.75
CA VAL A 397 -22.49 24.61 -5.11
C VAL A 397 -22.79 26.09 -5.42
N ASN A 398 -23.50 26.36 -6.51
CA ASN A 398 -23.91 27.75 -6.84
C ASN A 398 -25.44 27.83 -6.96
N PRO A 399 -26.14 28.46 -5.98
CA PRO A 399 -27.59 28.57 -6.02
C PRO A 399 -28.11 29.35 -7.25
N ALA A 400 -27.28 30.20 -7.90
CA ALA A 400 -27.60 30.82 -9.16
C ALA A 400 -27.46 29.82 -10.35
N ALA A 401 -26.60 28.81 -10.26
CA ALA A 401 -26.49 27.72 -11.22
C ALA A 401 -27.53 26.61 -10.98
N GLY A 402 -28.05 26.47 -9.74
CA GLY A 402 -29.06 25.46 -9.39
C GLY A 402 -30.41 25.67 -10.12
N ALA A 403 -30.75 26.90 -10.46
CA ALA A 403 -31.95 27.20 -11.24
C ALA A 403 -31.79 26.77 -12.74
N PHE A 404 -30.56 26.71 -13.23
CA PHE A 404 -30.25 26.19 -14.57
C PHE A 404 -30.05 24.65 -14.56
N GLY A 405 -29.56 24.08 -13.46
CA GLY A 405 -29.31 22.65 -13.34
C GLY A 405 -30.55 21.76 -13.35
N ALA A 406 -31.67 22.21 -12.80
CA ALA A 406 -32.91 21.45 -12.79
C ALA A 406 -33.59 21.36 -14.17
N ALA A 407 -33.43 22.38 -15.01
CA ALA A 407 -33.92 22.36 -16.39
C ALA A 407 -32.97 21.59 -17.34
N ALA A 408 -31.69 21.46 -16.97
CA ALA A 408 -30.68 20.81 -17.79
C ALA A 408 -30.66 19.28 -17.64
N ASN A 409 -31.12 18.70 -16.51
CA ASN A 409 -31.12 17.26 -16.26
C ASN A 409 -31.89 16.43 -17.32
N GLY A 410 -32.93 16.98 -17.92
CA GLY A 410 -33.68 16.32 -19.01
C GLY A 410 -32.99 16.39 -20.38
N VAL A 411 -32.16 17.40 -20.60
CA VAL A 411 -31.45 17.64 -21.88
C VAL A 411 -30.08 16.96 -21.89
N TYR A 412 -29.45 16.82 -20.72
CA TYR A 412 -28.10 16.26 -20.59
C TYR A 412 -28.03 14.75 -20.82
N VAL A 413 -29.07 14.00 -20.50
CA VAL A 413 -29.08 12.54 -20.75
C VAL A 413 -29.04 12.23 -22.26
N VAL A 414 -29.66 13.08 -23.08
CA VAL A 414 -29.63 12.95 -24.55
C VAL A 414 -28.32 13.49 -25.14
N ALA A 415 -27.74 14.52 -24.50
CA ALA A 415 -26.45 15.07 -24.91
C ALA A 415 -25.27 14.14 -24.60
N ASP A 416 -25.36 13.32 -23.54
CA ASP A 416 -24.27 12.40 -23.15
C ASP A 416 -24.09 11.26 -24.14
N ASP A 417 -25.15 10.74 -24.76
CA ASP A 417 -25.03 9.73 -25.82
C ASP A 417 -24.45 10.32 -27.13
N ALA A 418 -24.86 11.53 -27.47
CA ALA A 418 -24.29 12.25 -28.62
C ALA A 418 -22.82 12.64 -28.36
N LEU A 419 -22.49 13.03 -27.13
CA LEU A 419 -21.14 13.36 -26.71
C LEU A 419 -20.23 12.14 -26.73
N ALA A 420 -20.66 11.01 -26.16
CA ALA A 420 -19.93 9.75 -26.21
C ALA A 420 -19.67 9.32 -27.67
N ALA A 421 -20.64 9.50 -28.56
CA ALA A 421 -20.49 9.24 -29.98
C ALA A 421 -19.50 10.20 -30.67
N ASP A 422 -19.48 11.47 -30.27
CA ASP A 422 -18.55 12.46 -30.81
C ASP A 422 -17.11 12.23 -30.35
N ILE A 423 -16.92 11.83 -29.10
CA ILE A 423 -15.62 11.42 -28.56
C ILE A 423 -15.15 10.13 -29.25
N ALA A 424 -16.00 9.10 -29.29
CA ALA A 424 -15.69 7.82 -29.93
C ALA A 424 -15.40 7.95 -31.44
N SER A 425 -15.96 8.99 -32.08
CA SER A 425 -15.69 9.30 -33.48
C SER A 425 -14.43 10.18 -33.72
N GLY A 426 -13.72 10.55 -32.62
CA GLY A 426 -12.56 11.43 -32.68
C GLY A 426 -12.88 12.91 -33.02
N ARG A 427 -14.16 13.30 -32.93
CA ARG A 427 -14.60 14.68 -33.18
C ARG A 427 -14.42 15.61 -31.99
N LYS A 428 -14.39 15.06 -30.77
CA LYS A 428 -14.11 15.80 -29.54
C LYS A 428 -13.11 15.06 -28.68
N ASP A 429 -12.25 15.81 -28.01
CA ASP A 429 -11.34 15.30 -27.00
C ASP A 429 -12.06 15.23 -25.66
N ALA A 430 -12.04 14.05 -25.03
CA ALA A 430 -12.69 13.82 -23.73
C ALA A 430 -12.15 14.74 -22.63
N ARG A 431 -10.85 15.05 -22.69
CA ARG A 431 -10.18 15.96 -21.76
C ARG A 431 -10.70 17.38 -21.90
N ASP A 432 -10.86 17.87 -23.13
CA ASP A 432 -11.37 19.21 -23.41
C ASP A 432 -12.82 19.36 -22.93
N GLU A 433 -13.63 18.35 -23.14
CA GLU A 433 -15.03 18.36 -22.68
C GLU A 433 -15.12 18.36 -21.14
N LEU A 434 -14.29 17.57 -20.44
CA LEU A 434 -14.25 17.60 -18.97
C LEU A 434 -13.78 18.97 -18.46
N ARG A 435 -12.76 19.56 -19.11
CA ARG A 435 -12.30 20.92 -18.80
C ARG A 435 -13.43 21.92 -18.94
N ASP A 436 -14.13 21.94 -20.08
CA ASP A 436 -15.19 22.88 -20.36
C ASP A 436 -16.38 22.75 -19.40
N ARG A 437 -16.63 21.53 -18.90
CA ARG A 437 -17.64 21.25 -17.86
C ARG A 437 -17.17 21.64 -16.47
N ALA A 438 -15.91 21.39 -16.14
CA ALA A 438 -15.34 21.75 -14.84
C ALA A 438 -15.16 23.26 -14.69
N TYR A 439 -14.85 23.94 -15.79
CA TYR A 439 -14.60 25.38 -15.86
C TYR A 439 -15.48 26.00 -16.93
N PRO A 440 -16.82 26.07 -16.74
CA PRO A 440 -17.71 26.68 -17.72
C PRO A 440 -17.29 28.13 -17.96
N ARG A 441 -17.09 28.49 -19.22
CA ARG A 441 -16.75 29.85 -19.63
C ARG A 441 -17.87 30.77 -19.20
N GLU A 442 -17.70 31.44 -18.05
CA GLU A 442 -18.57 32.55 -17.69
C GLU A 442 -18.35 33.68 -18.70
N LYS A 443 -19.38 34.01 -19.44
CA LYS A 443 -19.35 35.01 -20.50
C LYS A 443 -19.09 36.43 -20.02
N ASN A 444 -18.91 36.68 -18.71
CA ASN A 444 -18.79 38.02 -18.16
C ASN A 444 -17.77 38.13 -17.00
N ASN A 445 -16.62 38.73 -17.29
CA ASN A 445 -15.90 39.66 -16.40
C ASN A 445 -15.05 39.12 -15.23
N ALA A 446 -14.43 37.96 -15.27
CA ALA A 446 -13.37 37.69 -14.28
C ALA A 446 -11.97 37.84 -14.91
N PRO A 447 -11.04 38.60 -14.30
CA PRO A 447 -9.67 38.78 -14.79
C PRO A 447 -8.83 37.50 -14.75
N TYR A 448 -9.40 36.36 -14.33
CA TYR A 448 -8.75 35.06 -14.19
C TYR A 448 -9.35 33.97 -15.08
N GLU A 449 -10.26 34.33 -16.01
CA GLU A 449 -10.78 33.39 -16.99
C GLU A 449 -9.63 32.76 -17.78
N GLY A 450 -9.60 31.45 -17.82
CA GLY A 450 -8.58 30.67 -18.51
C GLY A 450 -7.34 30.30 -17.67
N ALA A 451 -7.14 30.84 -16.48
CA ALA A 451 -5.99 30.46 -15.67
C ALA A 451 -6.13 29.06 -15.04
N ALA A 452 -7.31 28.72 -14.51
CA ALA A 452 -7.62 27.40 -14.00
C ALA A 452 -7.63 26.35 -15.13
N GLU A 453 -8.24 26.68 -16.27
CA GLU A 453 -8.21 25.83 -17.48
C GLU A 453 -6.79 25.55 -17.92
N LYS A 454 -5.93 26.57 -17.94
CA LYS A 454 -4.51 26.43 -18.31
C LYS A 454 -3.74 25.51 -17.36
N GLU A 455 -3.97 25.62 -16.05
CA GLU A 455 -3.34 24.74 -15.07
C GLU A 455 -3.81 23.30 -15.23
N TYR A 456 -5.11 23.08 -15.45
CA TYR A 456 -5.68 21.78 -15.77
C TYR A 456 -5.04 21.17 -17.01
N ASP A 457 -5.04 21.92 -18.15
CA ASP A 457 -4.49 21.45 -19.42
C ASP A 457 -2.99 21.19 -19.32
N THR A 458 -2.27 22.03 -18.59
CA THR A 458 -0.82 21.85 -18.38
C THR A 458 -0.53 20.55 -17.63
N ALA A 459 -1.29 20.27 -16.57
CA ALA A 459 -1.11 19.06 -15.78
C ALA A 459 -1.51 17.80 -16.57
N ALA A 460 -2.67 17.81 -17.22
CA ALA A 460 -3.14 16.70 -18.05
C ALA A 460 -2.19 16.42 -19.23
N SER A 461 -1.81 17.45 -19.99
CA SER A 461 -0.89 17.30 -21.12
C SER A 461 0.48 16.81 -20.72
N ARG A 462 0.97 17.19 -19.55
CA ARG A 462 2.25 16.69 -19.02
C ARG A 462 2.22 15.17 -18.81
N VAL A 463 1.15 14.65 -18.21
CA VAL A 463 0.97 13.21 -18.01
C VAL A 463 0.86 12.50 -19.35
N VAL A 464 -0.03 12.96 -20.24
CA VAL A 464 -0.24 12.35 -21.55
C VAL A 464 1.05 12.36 -22.38
N ASN A 465 1.76 13.48 -22.44
CA ASN A 465 3.00 13.58 -23.22
C ASN A 465 4.15 12.74 -22.64
N ALA A 466 4.18 12.53 -21.34
CA ALA A 466 5.18 11.65 -20.72
C ALA A 466 4.98 10.16 -21.06
N HIS A 467 3.79 9.79 -21.58
CA HIS A 467 3.40 8.42 -21.91
C HIS A 467 2.96 8.24 -23.38
N ARG A 468 3.21 9.24 -24.23
CA ARG A 468 3.10 9.08 -25.68
C ARG A 468 4.35 8.34 -26.19
N ASP A 469 4.15 7.09 -26.56
CA ASP A 469 5.10 6.31 -27.39
C ASP A 469 4.74 6.42 -28.87
#